data_265f4616249f457001882267fe24ba0f
#
_entry.id   265f4616249f457001882267fe24ba0f
#
_cell.length_a   1.000
_cell.length_b   1.000
_cell.length_c   1.000
_cell.angle_alpha   90.00
_cell.angle_beta   90.00
_cell.angle_gamma   90.00
#
_symmetry.space_group_name_H-M   'P 1'
#
loop_
_entity.id
_entity.type
_entity.pdbx_description
1 polymer ?
#
loop_
_entity_poly.entity_id
_entity_poly.type
_entity_poly.pdbx_seq_one_letter_code
_entity_poly.pdbx_strand_id
1 'polypeptide(L)'
;MSRLLISQYQAEVEKIVQYGGSRKETSIRVAFQNLLNDYCKARDFLLIPELDYRTKSGKVVYPDGTVKDALRLDWGYWESKDQYDNLDEEIEKKLAKGYPNDNILFEDSQTAVLIQGGEERLRVSMRDDEALDGIINAFINYVRPEVEDFREAIDSFKEDLPTILEALRDLIALQSETNRNFVTARDNFLEICRKSINPEISLEDVREMIIQHILTEDIFINIFNESQFHRENNIARELQGVIETFFTGNTKRNTLGTIERYYAVIRRTAANIYNHHEKQKFLKAIYENFYKAYNPKAADRLGIVYTPNEIVRFMIESVDYLVHK
;
A
#
# COMPACT_ATOMS: atom_id res chain seq x y z
N MET A 1 8.72 -26.43 -10.02
CA MET A 1 7.45 -26.19 -9.28
C MET A 1 6.37 -25.71 -10.24
N SER A 2 6.60 -24.76 -11.11
CA SER A 2 5.66 -24.20 -12.08
C SER A 2 5.05 -25.24 -13.07
N ARG A 3 5.86 -26.14 -13.65
CA ARG A 3 5.36 -27.20 -14.53
C ARG A 3 4.30 -28.10 -13.89
N LEU A 4 4.43 -28.39 -12.59
CA LEU A 4 3.44 -29.20 -11.88
C LEU A 4 2.10 -28.43 -11.76
N LEU A 5 2.15 -27.13 -11.48
CA LEU A 5 0.96 -26.29 -11.37
C LEU A 5 0.23 -26.19 -12.71
N ILE A 6 0.97 -26.02 -13.81
CA ILE A 6 0.39 -26.00 -15.17
C ILE A 6 -0.27 -27.35 -15.50
N SER A 7 0.42 -28.47 -15.25
CA SER A 7 -0.14 -29.81 -15.49
C SER A 7 -1.40 -30.08 -14.65
N GLN A 8 -1.45 -29.59 -13.42
CA GLN A 8 -2.64 -29.70 -12.56
C GLN A 8 -3.80 -28.88 -13.12
N TYR A 9 -3.53 -27.65 -13.57
CA TYR A 9 -4.52 -26.79 -14.22
C TYR A 9 -5.10 -27.46 -15.48
N GLN A 10 -4.24 -27.98 -16.38
CA GLN A 10 -4.68 -28.66 -17.61
C GLN A 10 -5.56 -29.87 -17.29
N ALA A 11 -5.14 -30.67 -16.31
CA ALA A 11 -5.92 -31.83 -15.86
C ALA A 11 -7.28 -31.44 -15.25
N GLU A 12 -7.33 -30.31 -14.51
CA GLU A 12 -8.58 -29.78 -13.93
C GLU A 12 -9.53 -29.30 -15.03
N VAL A 13 -9.01 -28.53 -16.02
CA VAL A 13 -9.78 -28.08 -17.17
C VAL A 13 -10.34 -29.28 -17.97
N GLU A 14 -9.50 -30.30 -18.23
CA GLU A 14 -9.95 -31.52 -18.93
C GLU A 14 -11.08 -32.22 -18.17
N LYS A 15 -10.97 -32.36 -16.86
CA LYS A 15 -12.03 -32.94 -16.02
C LYS A 15 -13.33 -32.13 -16.10
N ILE A 16 -13.25 -30.81 -15.98
CA ILE A 16 -14.42 -29.92 -16.07
C ILE A 16 -15.13 -30.14 -17.44
N VAL A 17 -14.36 -30.18 -18.51
CA VAL A 17 -14.89 -30.38 -19.85
C VAL A 17 -15.49 -31.80 -20.04
N GLN A 18 -14.79 -32.82 -19.54
CA GLN A 18 -15.22 -34.20 -19.65
C GLN A 18 -16.53 -34.50 -18.90
N TYR A 19 -16.63 -33.97 -17.65
CA TYR A 19 -17.80 -34.24 -16.81
C TYR A 19 -18.89 -33.18 -16.91
N GLY A 20 -18.53 -31.92 -17.18
CA GLY A 20 -19.48 -30.82 -17.31
C GLY A 20 -19.97 -30.54 -18.73
N GLY A 21 -19.30 -31.06 -19.74
CA GLY A 21 -19.64 -30.87 -21.16
C GLY A 21 -19.52 -29.41 -21.62
N SER A 22 -18.89 -28.54 -20.84
CA SER A 22 -18.86 -27.11 -21.13
C SER A 22 -17.45 -26.51 -20.91
N ARG A 23 -17.08 -25.59 -21.79
CA ARG A 23 -15.89 -24.72 -21.64
C ARG A 23 -16.28 -23.25 -21.41
N LYS A 24 -17.46 -23.00 -20.88
CA LYS A 24 -17.90 -21.64 -20.57
C LYS A 24 -16.98 -21.00 -19.50
N GLU A 25 -16.79 -19.72 -19.61
CA GLU A 25 -16.02 -18.90 -18.65
C GLU A 25 -16.33 -19.28 -17.19
N THR A 26 -17.61 -19.28 -16.81
CA THR A 26 -18.04 -19.60 -15.44
C THR A 26 -17.63 -20.99 -14.94
N SER A 27 -17.38 -21.95 -15.85
CA SER A 27 -16.95 -23.30 -15.47
C SER A 27 -15.45 -23.44 -15.32
N ILE A 28 -14.66 -22.69 -16.09
CA ILE A 28 -13.19 -22.84 -16.18
C ILE A 28 -12.47 -21.75 -15.40
N ARG A 29 -13.08 -20.58 -15.22
CA ARG A 29 -12.49 -19.42 -14.52
C ARG A 29 -11.85 -19.78 -13.17
N VAL A 30 -12.51 -20.65 -12.40
CA VAL A 30 -12.01 -21.08 -11.08
C VAL A 30 -10.70 -21.86 -11.18
N ALA A 31 -10.55 -22.71 -12.21
CA ALA A 31 -9.30 -23.45 -12.41
C ALA A 31 -8.12 -22.53 -12.71
N PHE A 32 -8.32 -21.51 -13.56
CA PHE A 32 -7.28 -20.53 -13.83
C PHE A 32 -7.01 -19.61 -12.61
N GLN A 33 -8.06 -19.22 -11.88
CA GLN A 33 -7.92 -18.48 -10.64
C GLN A 33 -7.05 -19.23 -9.63
N ASN A 34 -7.24 -20.55 -9.48
CA ASN A 34 -6.42 -21.37 -8.59
C ASN A 34 -4.97 -21.41 -9.04
N LEU A 35 -4.72 -21.62 -10.35
CA LEU A 35 -3.38 -21.57 -10.93
C LEU A 35 -2.70 -20.23 -10.63
N LEU A 36 -3.35 -19.12 -10.96
CA LEU A 36 -2.80 -17.78 -10.75
C LEU A 36 -2.54 -17.50 -9.28
N ASN A 37 -3.44 -17.94 -8.38
CA ASN A 37 -3.28 -17.81 -6.94
C ASN A 37 -2.05 -18.57 -6.42
N ASP A 38 -1.73 -19.73 -6.97
CA ASP A 38 -0.54 -20.50 -6.54
C ASP A 38 0.76 -19.83 -7.00
N TYR A 39 0.78 -19.17 -8.17
CA TYR A 39 1.89 -18.31 -8.58
C TYR A 39 2.02 -17.08 -7.66
N CYS A 40 0.91 -16.47 -7.27
CA CYS A 40 0.89 -15.34 -6.35
C CYS A 40 1.49 -15.72 -4.98
N LYS A 41 1.10 -16.86 -4.40
CA LYS A 41 1.60 -17.35 -3.11
C LYS A 41 3.12 -17.52 -3.09
N ALA A 42 3.71 -17.95 -4.21
CA ALA A 42 5.17 -18.12 -4.31
C ALA A 42 5.96 -16.80 -4.19
N ARG A 43 5.28 -15.66 -4.25
CA ARG A 43 5.84 -14.30 -4.19
C ARG A 43 5.26 -13.45 -3.06
N ASP A 44 4.58 -14.07 -2.10
CA ASP A 44 3.85 -13.37 -1.02
C ASP A 44 2.83 -12.34 -1.57
N PHE A 45 2.26 -12.64 -2.74
CA PHE A 45 1.17 -11.87 -3.32
C PHE A 45 -0.18 -12.48 -2.96
N LEU A 46 -1.22 -11.65 -2.95
CA LEU A 46 -2.59 -12.06 -2.72
C LEU A 46 -3.46 -11.76 -3.94
N LEU A 47 -4.08 -12.78 -4.51
CA LEU A 47 -5.12 -12.63 -5.54
C LEU A 47 -6.48 -12.43 -4.86
N ILE A 48 -7.13 -11.30 -5.13
CA ILE A 48 -8.47 -10.95 -4.60
C ILE A 48 -9.44 -10.94 -5.77
N PRO A 49 -10.46 -11.83 -5.78
CA PRO A 49 -11.47 -11.83 -6.84
C PRO A 49 -12.41 -10.63 -6.75
N GLU A 50 -12.84 -10.12 -7.89
CA GLU A 50 -13.90 -9.13 -8.06
C GLU A 50 -13.74 -7.88 -7.17
N LEU A 51 -12.49 -7.46 -6.90
CA LEU A 51 -12.21 -6.23 -6.15
C LEU A 51 -12.55 -5.01 -7.01
N ASP A 52 -13.21 -4.03 -6.40
CA ASP A 52 -13.55 -2.78 -7.06
C ASP A 52 -12.29 -1.99 -7.50
N TYR A 53 -12.30 -1.59 -8.76
CA TYR A 53 -11.31 -0.67 -9.32
C TYR A 53 -11.99 0.62 -9.79
N ARG A 54 -11.52 1.75 -9.27
CA ARG A 54 -12.03 3.06 -9.68
C ARG A 54 -11.22 3.63 -10.82
N THR A 55 -11.85 3.75 -11.98
CA THR A 55 -11.22 4.28 -13.19
C THR A 55 -10.84 5.76 -13.05
N LYS A 56 -9.98 6.26 -13.94
CA LYS A 56 -9.62 7.68 -14.01
C LYS A 56 -10.82 8.61 -14.21
N SER A 57 -11.90 8.11 -14.82
CA SER A 57 -13.17 8.85 -15.00
C SER A 57 -14.11 8.78 -13.79
N GLY A 58 -13.70 8.10 -12.70
CA GLY A 58 -14.49 7.93 -11.48
C GLY A 58 -15.50 6.80 -11.52
N LYS A 59 -15.61 6.04 -12.62
CA LYS A 59 -16.45 4.84 -12.72
C LYS A 59 -15.83 3.69 -11.93
N VAL A 60 -16.65 2.81 -11.39
CA VAL A 60 -16.20 1.57 -10.76
C VAL A 60 -16.33 0.42 -11.74
N VAL A 61 -15.29 -0.38 -11.87
CA VAL A 61 -15.24 -1.63 -12.63
C VAL A 61 -14.70 -2.75 -11.74
N TYR A 62 -14.97 -3.98 -12.07
CA TYR A 62 -14.61 -5.16 -11.29
C TYR A 62 -13.83 -6.13 -12.18
N PRO A 63 -12.49 -6.10 -12.16
CA PRO A 63 -11.68 -7.16 -12.73
C PRO A 63 -11.97 -8.50 -12.05
N ASP A 64 -11.90 -9.60 -12.78
CA ASP A 64 -12.11 -10.94 -12.20
C ASP A 64 -11.10 -11.27 -11.10
N GLY A 65 -9.92 -10.69 -11.16
CA GLY A 65 -8.94 -10.74 -10.07
C GLY A 65 -8.04 -9.52 -10.03
N THR A 66 -7.72 -9.10 -8.80
CA THR A 66 -6.72 -8.08 -8.50
C THR A 66 -5.61 -8.72 -7.67
N VAL A 67 -4.38 -8.66 -8.16
CA VAL A 67 -3.20 -9.10 -7.42
C VAL A 67 -2.67 -7.94 -6.59
N LYS A 68 -2.48 -8.19 -5.30
CA LYS A 68 -1.85 -7.23 -4.39
C LYS A 68 -0.55 -7.77 -3.82
N ASP A 69 0.40 -6.88 -3.59
CA ASP A 69 1.67 -7.20 -2.95
C ASP A 69 1.59 -7.16 -1.41
N ALA A 70 2.70 -7.44 -0.74
CA ALA A 70 2.81 -7.38 0.72
C ALA A 70 2.55 -5.95 1.29
N LEU A 71 2.73 -4.90 0.48
CA LEU A 71 2.40 -3.51 0.81
C LEU A 71 0.94 -3.16 0.51
N ARG A 72 0.14 -4.14 0.06
CA ARG A 72 -1.27 -3.99 -0.36
C ARG A 72 -1.47 -3.07 -1.57
N LEU A 73 -0.40 -2.81 -2.33
CA LEU A 73 -0.48 -2.08 -3.58
C LEU A 73 -0.97 -3.00 -4.69
N ASP A 74 -1.71 -2.43 -5.65
CA ASP A 74 -2.16 -3.16 -6.83
C ASP A 74 -0.95 -3.52 -7.70
N TRP A 75 -0.71 -4.82 -7.86
CA TRP A 75 0.38 -5.37 -8.65
C TRP A 75 -0.02 -5.61 -10.09
N GLY A 76 -1.20 -6.17 -10.26
CA GLY A 76 -1.74 -6.47 -11.57
C GLY A 76 -3.18 -6.96 -11.49
N TYR A 77 -3.77 -7.18 -12.65
CA TYR A 77 -5.18 -7.53 -12.78
C TYR A 77 -5.34 -8.71 -13.72
N TRP A 78 -6.40 -9.46 -13.54
CA TRP A 78 -6.76 -10.58 -14.37
C TRP A 78 -8.21 -10.48 -14.78
N GLU A 79 -8.50 -10.89 -16.05
CA GLU A 79 -9.83 -10.90 -16.62
C GLU A 79 -10.01 -12.15 -17.48
N SER A 80 -10.99 -12.98 -17.16
CA SER A 80 -11.38 -14.16 -17.91
C SER A 80 -12.45 -13.83 -18.96
N LYS A 81 -12.47 -14.57 -20.04
CA LYS A 81 -13.47 -14.45 -21.10
C LYS A 81 -13.95 -15.81 -21.58
N ASP A 82 -15.12 -15.82 -22.20
CA ASP A 82 -15.63 -17.03 -22.81
C ASP A 82 -14.85 -17.33 -24.10
N GLN A 83 -14.48 -18.60 -24.30
CA GLN A 83 -13.75 -19.02 -25.51
C GLN A 83 -14.54 -18.80 -26.81
N TYR A 84 -15.85 -18.58 -26.73
CA TYR A 84 -16.73 -18.34 -27.87
C TYR A 84 -16.86 -16.86 -28.23
N ASP A 85 -16.37 -15.97 -27.38
CA ASP A 85 -16.29 -14.54 -27.62
C ASP A 85 -15.03 -14.21 -28.43
N ASN A 86 -15.04 -13.07 -29.12
CA ASN A 86 -13.82 -12.53 -29.73
C ASN A 86 -13.00 -11.87 -28.68
N LEU A 87 -11.88 -12.50 -28.26
CA LEU A 87 -11.02 -12.00 -27.20
C LEU A 87 -10.50 -10.57 -27.46
N ASP A 88 -10.17 -10.23 -28.70
CA ASP A 88 -9.68 -8.89 -29.05
C ASP A 88 -10.76 -7.82 -28.85
N GLU A 89 -11.99 -8.09 -29.29
CA GLU A 89 -13.11 -7.18 -29.08
C GLU A 89 -13.42 -7.02 -27.58
N GLU A 90 -13.33 -8.08 -26.78
CA GLU A 90 -13.56 -8.02 -25.35
C GLU A 90 -12.46 -7.22 -24.64
N ILE A 91 -11.19 -7.38 -25.02
CA ILE A 91 -10.07 -6.58 -24.52
C ILE A 91 -10.32 -5.10 -24.83
N GLU A 92 -10.64 -4.75 -26.09
CA GLU A 92 -10.91 -3.37 -26.47
C GLU A 92 -12.09 -2.78 -25.69
N LYS A 93 -13.19 -3.52 -25.52
CA LYS A 93 -14.36 -3.09 -24.74
C LYS A 93 -14.01 -2.84 -23.26
N LYS A 94 -13.18 -3.69 -22.65
CA LYS A 94 -12.78 -3.54 -21.26
C LYS A 94 -11.85 -2.33 -21.06
N LEU A 95 -10.86 -2.17 -21.94
CA LEU A 95 -9.97 -1.00 -21.92
C LEU A 95 -10.72 0.30 -22.17
N ALA A 96 -11.68 0.32 -23.12
CA ALA A 96 -12.54 1.48 -23.36
C ALA A 96 -13.45 1.82 -22.18
N LYS A 97 -13.83 0.85 -21.34
CA LYS A 97 -14.54 1.07 -20.08
C LYS A 97 -13.64 1.65 -18.96
N GLY A 98 -12.33 1.71 -19.18
CA GLY A 98 -11.36 2.25 -18.24
C GLY A 98 -10.76 1.20 -17.29
N TYR A 99 -10.77 -0.06 -17.66
CA TYR A 99 -10.01 -1.09 -16.94
C TYR A 99 -8.53 -0.73 -16.90
N PRO A 100 -7.81 -1.15 -15.86
CA PRO A 100 -6.37 -0.90 -15.76
C PRO A 100 -5.64 -1.56 -16.94
N ASN A 101 -4.61 -0.87 -17.46
CA ASN A 101 -3.83 -1.33 -18.60
C ASN A 101 -2.33 -1.39 -18.34
N ASP A 102 -1.96 -1.20 -17.09
CA ASP A 102 -0.56 -1.19 -16.67
C ASP A 102 0.05 -2.58 -16.60
N ASN A 103 -0.69 -3.54 -16.01
CA ASN A 103 -0.31 -4.94 -15.92
C ASN A 103 -1.60 -5.77 -15.79
N ILE A 104 -2.19 -6.18 -16.92
CA ILE A 104 -3.41 -6.97 -16.94
C ILE A 104 -3.26 -8.18 -17.84
N LEU A 105 -3.68 -9.34 -17.33
CA LEU A 105 -3.70 -10.61 -18.03
C LEU A 105 -5.14 -10.94 -18.41
N PHE A 106 -5.41 -11.02 -19.71
CA PHE A 106 -6.67 -11.54 -20.27
C PHE A 106 -6.50 -12.99 -20.67
N GLU A 107 -7.54 -13.81 -20.51
CA GLU A 107 -7.53 -15.17 -21.01
C GLU A 107 -8.95 -15.67 -21.36
N ASP A 108 -9.03 -16.64 -22.27
CA ASP A 108 -10.26 -17.30 -22.68
C ASP A 108 -10.18 -18.83 -22.64
N SER A 109 -9.28 -19.39 -21.86
CA SER A 109 -8.94 -20.80 -21.77
C SER A 109 -8.25 -21.41 -23.02
N GLN A 110 -8.07 -20.65 -24.10
CA GLN A 110 -7.32 -21.04 -25.29
C GLN A 110 -6.11 -20.15 -25.51
N THR A 111 -6.30 -18.85 -25.30
CA THR A 111 -5.33 -17.80 -25.53
C THR A 111 -5.19 -16.95 -24.25
N ALA A 112 -3.97 -16.64 -23.88
CA ALA A 112 -3.67 -15.64 -22.85
C ALA A 112 -2.96 -14.44 -23.49
N VAL A 113 -3.38 -13.23 -23.10
CA VAL A 113 -2.87 -11.94 -23.60
C VAL A 113 -2.45 -11.08 -22.44
N LEU A 114 -1.19 -10.65 -22.42
CA LEU A 114 -0.64 -9.78 -21.40
C LEU A 114 -0.47 -8.37 -21.95
N ILE A 115 -1.11 -7.40 -21.28
CA ILE A 115 -0.96 -5.98 -21.54
C ILE A 115 -0.17 -5.35 -20.40
N GLN A 116 0.93 -4.67 -20.74
CA GLN A 116 1.79 -3.96 -19.81
C GLN A 116 2.15 -2.58 -20.36
N GLY A 117 1.99 -1.55 -19.51
CA GLY A 117 2.22 -0.17 -19.92
C GLY A 117 1.31 0.29 -21.07
N GLY A 118 0.10 -0.28 -21.18
CA GLY A 118 -0.88 0.03 -22.23
C GLY A 118 -0.67 -0.67 -23.56
N GLU A 119 0.34 -1.55 -23.70
CA GLU A 119 0.67 -2.27 -24.93
C GLU A 119 0.57 -3.77 -24.73
N GLU A 120 0.13 -4.49 -25.77
CA GLU A 120 0.20 -5.96 -25.77
C GLU A 120 1.67 -6.39 -25.80
N ARG A 121 2.12 -7.09 -24.78
CA ARG A 121 3.49 -7.58 -24.64
C ARG A 121 3.66 -9.03 -25.05
N LEU A 122 2.71 -9.86 -24.69
CA LEU A 122 2.74 -11.29 -24.97
C LEU A 122 1.33 -11.77 -25.32
N ARG A 123 1.28 -12.71 -26.28
CA ARG A 123 0.08 -13.48 -26.62
C ARG A 123 0.50 -14.92 -26.80
N VAL A 124 -0.10 -15.84 -26.08
CA VAL A 124 0.29 -17.24 -26.10
C VAL A 124 -0.91 -18.18 -26.16
N SER A 125 -0.68 -19.38 -26.66
CA SER A 125 -1.66 -20.48 -26.53
C SER A 125 -1.56 -21.03 -25.10
N MET A 126 -2.70 -21.14 -24.42
CA MET A 126 -2.78 -21.75 -23.08
C MET A 126 -2.61 -23.26 -23.08
N ARG A 127 -2.55 -23.88 -24.26
CA ARG A 127 -2.25 -25.33 -24.44
C ARG A 127 -0.76 -25.64 -24.49
N ASP A 128 0.07 -24.59 -24.63
CA ASP A 128 1.51 -24.70 -24.57
C ASP A 128 1.95 -24.40 -23.13
N ASP A 129 2.37 -25.43 -22.41
CA ASP A 129 2.71 -25.35 -21.02
C ASP A 129 3.89 -24.38 -20.75
N GLU A 130 4.89 -24.32 -21.64
CA GLU A 130 6.03 -23.42 -21.48
C GLU A 130 5.65 -21.97 -21.76
N ALA A 131 4.81 -21.74 -22.76
CA ALA A 131 4.32 -20.43 -23.09
C ALA A 131 3.38 -19.88 -22.00
N LEU A 132 2.50 -20.74 -21.44
CA LEU A 132 1.62 -20.37 -20.33
C LEU A 132 2.41 -20.05 -19.06
N ASP A 133 3.41 -20.85 -18.72
CA ASP A 133 4.34 -20.53 -17.61
C ASP A 133 5.06 -19.20 -17.85
N GLY A 134 5.53 -18.97 -19.06
CA GLY A 134 6.22 -17.75 -19.46
C GLY A 134 5.37 -16.49 -19.29
N ILE A 135 4.12 -16.49 -19.75
CA ILE A 135 3.23 -15.33 -19.65
C ILE A 135 2.79 -15.05 -18.22
N ILE A 136 2.50 -16.08 -17.41
CA ILE A 136 2.18 -15.92 -16.00
C ILE A 136 3.40 -15.37 -15.22
N ASN A 137 4.60 -15.88 -15.50
CA ASN A 137 5.82 -15.35 -14.90
C ASN A 137 6.07 -13.90 -15.34
N ALA A 138 5.85 -13.54 -16.59
CA ALA A 138 5.96 -12.14 -17.05
C ALA A 138 4.97 -11.22 -16.32
N PHE A 139 3.73 -11.68 -16.10
CA PHE A 139 2.71 -10.95 -15.35
C PHE A 139 3.10 -10.77 -13.88
N ILE A 140 3.53 -11.84 -13.20
CA ILE A 140 3.88 -11.82 -11.78
C ILE A 140 5.20 -11.06 -11.52
N ASN A 141 6.15 -11.10 -12.44
CA ASN A 141 7.45 -10.46 -12.27
C ASN A 141 7.50 -9.02 -12.83
N TYR A 142 6.39 -8.53 -13.41
CA TYR A 142 6.34 -7.15 -13.90
C TYR A 142 6.40 -6.17 -12.74
N VAL A 143 7.46 -5.39 -12.71
CA VAL A 143 7.61 -4.31 -11.74
C VAL A 143 7.49 -2.98 -12.47
N ARG A 144 6.54 -2.17 -12.04
CA ARG A 144 6.48 -0.77 -12.49
C ARG A 144 7.68 -0.02 -11.92
N PRO A 145 8.41 0.77 -12.71
CA PRO A 145 9.58 1.50 -12.24
C PRO A 145 9.32 2.33 -10.97
N GLU A 146 8.14 2.97 -10.89
CA GLU A 146 7.78 3.77 -9.73
C GLU A 146 7.54 2.93 -8.46
N VAL A 147 7.10 1.68 -8.62
CA VAL A 147 6.89 0.75 -7.49
C VAL A 147 8.22 0.16 -7.04
N GLU A 148 9.15 -0.10 -7.96
CA GLU A 148 10.50 -0.56 -7.65
C GLU A 148 11.26 0.50 -6.86
N ASP A 149 11.33 1.72 -7.38
CA ASP A 149 11.91 2.87 -6.67
C ASP A 149 11.33 3.04 -5.25
N PHE A 150 10.00 2.87 -5.13
CA PHE A 150 9.33 3.01 -3.83
C PHE A 150 9.72 1.91 -2.85
N ARG A 151 9.82 0.66 -3.30
CA ARG A 151 10.25 -0.48 -2.45
C ARG A 151 11.68 -0.32 -2.00
N GLU A 152 12.58 -0.01 -2.93
CA GLU A 152 13.99 0.25 -2.60
C GLU A 152 14.12 1.40 -1.59
N ALA A 153 13.32 2.46 -1.77
CA ALA A 153 13.28 3.56 -0.83
C ALA A 153 12.80 3.14 0.57
N ILE A 154 11.76 2.30 0.66
CA ILE A 154 11.26 1.78 1.95
C ILE A 154 12.30 0.89 2.63
N ASP A 155 12.94 0.01 1.89
CA ASP A 155 13.93 -0.92 2.48
C ASP A 155 15.19 -0.18 2.92
N SER A 156 15.70 0.75 2.10
CA SER A 156 16.81 1.61 2.50
C SER A 156 16.45 2.52 3.68
N PHE A 157 15.21 3.01 3.75
CA PHE A 157 14.74 3.78 4.91
C PHE A 157 14.73 2.95 6.20
N LYS A 158 14.32 1.68 6.13
CA LYS A 158 14.37 0.76 7.29
C LYS A 158 15.80 0.55 7.79
N GLU A 159 16.76 0.48 6.87
CA GLU A 159 18.19 0.32 7.22
C GLU A 159 18.76 1.58 7.89
N ASP A 160 18.41 2.77 7.39
CA ASP A 160 18.91 4.03 7.92
C ASP A 160 18.19 4.50 9.21
N LEU A 161 16.95 4.04 9.42
CA LEU A 161 16.09 4.51 10.49
C LEU A 161 16.71 4.37 11.90
N PRO A 162 17.38 3.26 12.29
CA PRO A 162 18.01 3.16 13.62
C PRO A 162 19.01 4.27 13.90
N THR A 163 19.86 4.62 12.94
CA THR A 163 20.86 5.68 13.06
C THR A 163 20.20 7.06 13.22
N ILE A 164 19.12 7.30 12.47
CA ILE A 164 18.35 8.54 12.55
C ILE A 164 17.66 8.67 13.92
N LEU A 165 17.08 7.58 14.41
CA LEU A 165 16.43 7.54 15.72
C LEU A 165 17.42 7.84 16.85
N GLU A 166 18.63 7.27 16.81
CA GLU A 166 19.68 7.52 17.77
C GLU A 166 20.09 9.00 17.75
N ALA A 167 20.34 9.56 16.57
CA ALA A 167 20.69 10.97 16.41
C ALA A 167 19.58 11.91 16.92
N LEU A 168 18.30 11.59 16.70
CA LEU A 168 17.19 12.40 17.24
C LEU A 168 17.07 12.27 18.76
N ARG A 169 17.28 11.08 19.34
CA ARG A 169 17.27 10.88 20.77
C ARG A 169 18.38 11.67 21.47
N ASP A 170 19.59 11.62 20.90
CA ASP A 170 20.75 12.38 21.41
C ASP A 170 20.51 13.89 21.32
N LEU A 171 19.96 14.33 20.19
CA LEU A 171 19.60 15.75 20.03
C LEU A 171 18.60 16.20 21.09
N ILE A 172 17.53 15.45 21.32
CA ILE A 172 16.49 15.77 22.33
C ILE A 172 17.07 15.73 23.74
N ALA A 173 17.97 14.79 24.03
CA ALA A 173 18.67 14.73 25.31
C ALA A 173 19.49 15.99 25.53
N LEU A 174 20.32 16.40 24.56
CA LEU A 174 21.11 17.64 24.62
C LEU A 174 20.21 18.87 24.80
N GLN A 175 19.10 18.97 24.08
CA GLN A 175 18.15 20.07 24.23
C GLN A 175 17.50 20.10 25.61
N SER A 176 17.26 18.94 26.22
CA SER A 176 16.73 18.83 27.58
C SER A 176 17.68 19.40 28.64
N GLU A 177 18.99 19.38 28.37
CA GLU A 177 20.01 19.93 29.29
C GLU A 177 20.31 21.42 29.03
N THR A 178 20.27 21.85 27.77
CA THR A 178 20.83 23.13 27.34
C THR A 178 19.80 24.17 26.91
N ASN A 179 18.57 23.76 26.52
CA ASN A 179 17.55 24.63 25.95
C ASN A 179 16.33 24.81 26.87
N ARG A 180 16.31 25.92 27.65
CA ARG A 180 15.19 26.20 28.56
C ARG A 180 13.84 26.36 27.86
N ASN A 181 13.81 26.90 26.64
CA ASN A 181 12.56 27.06 25.89
C ASN A 181 11.99 25.70 25.51
N PHE A 182 12.85 24.78 25.07
CA PHE A 182 12.45 23.40 24.80
C PHE A 182 11.90 22.71 26.05
N VAL A 183 12.61 22.80 27.18
CA VAL A 183 12.17 22.18 28.44
C VAL A 183 10.79 22.69 28.85
N THR A 184 10.56 23.99 28.78
CA THR A 184 9.28 24.60 29.14
C THR A 184 8.16 24.14 28.20
N ALA A 185 8.39 24.15 26.91
CA ALA A 185 7.40 23.72 25.92
C ALA A 185 7.08 22.22 26.06
N ARG A 186 8.10 21.38 26.24
CA ARG A 186 7.97 19.94 26.47
C ARG A 186 7.14 19.62 27.71
N ASP A 187 7.43 20.30 28.84
CA ASP A 187 6.74 20.04 30.10
C ASP A 187 5.29 20.52 30.06
N ASN A 188 5.01 21.65 29.39
CA ASN A 188 3.63 22.06 29.10
C ASN A 188 2.88 21.06 28.22
N PHE A 189 3.53 20.53 27.20
CA PHE A 189 2.96 19.50 26.35
C PHE A 189 2.67 18.21 27.11
N LEU A 190 3.57 17.78 28.01
CA LEU A 190 3.35 16.63 28.88
C LEU A 190 2.09 16.82 29.75
N GLU A 191 1.88 18.01 30.32
CA GLU A 191 0.69 18.31 31.12
C GLU A 191 -0.59 18.26 30.26
N ILE A 192 -0.55 18.77 29.04
CA ILE A 192 -1.67 18.65 28.09
C ILE A 192 -1.97 17.18 27.80
N CYS A 193 -0.96 16.38 27.51
CA CYS A 193 -1.12 14.95 27.25
C CYS A 193 -1.71 14.20 28.44
N ARG A 194 -1.24 14.47 29.65
CA ARG A 194 -1.76 13.87 30.88
C ARG A 194 -3.22 14.21 31.15
N LYS A 195 -3.63 15.44 30.84
CA LYS A 195 -5.00 15.89 31.01
C LYS A 195 -5.96 15.39 29.93
N SER A 196 -5.47 15.27 28.70
CA SER A 196 -6.34 15.06 27.55
C SER A 196 -6.27 13.64 26.95
N ILE A 197 -5.21 12.88 27.23
CA ILE A 197 -5.00 11.55 26.64
C ILE A 197 -4.91 10.48 27.75
N ASN A 198 -3.82 10.50 28.53
CA ASN A 198 -3.58 9.51 29.57
C ASN A 198 -2.72 10.10 30.70
N PRO A 199 -3.18 10.06 31.98
CA PRO A 199 -2.42 10.57 33.11
C PRO A 199 -1.04 9.92 33.35
N GLU A 200 -0.83 8.71 32.81
CA GLU A 200 0.41 7.94 32.99
C GLU A 200 1.50 8.28 31.96
N ILE A 201 1.25 9.21 31.02
CA ILE A 201 2.25 9.61 30.03
C ILE A 201 3.49 10.15 30.71
N SER A 202 4.64 9.62 30.30
CA SER A 202 5.97 9.97 30.81
C SER A 202 6.71 10.94 29.86
N LEU A 203 7.83 11.50 30.34
CA LEU A 203 8.73 12.28 29.49
C LEU A 203 9.35 11.43 28.35
N GLU A 204 9.50 10.14 28.58
CA GLU A 204 9.98 9.22 27.57
C GLU A 204 8.95 9.04 26.45
N ASP A 205 7.68 8.92 26.78
CA ASP A 205 6.60 8.86 25.80
C ASP A 205 6.54 10.15 24.96
N VAL A 206 6.67 11.31 25.62
CA VAL A 206 6.72 12.61 24.92
C VAL A 206 7.92 12.68 23.96
N ARG A 207 9.10 12.20 24.37
CA ARG A 207 10.26 12.09 23.48
C ARG A 207 9.96 11.28 22.23
N GLU A 208 9.37 10.09 22.41
CA GLU A 208 9.02 9.23 21.28
C GLU A 208 7.91 9.86 20.40
N MET A 209 6.95 10.58 20.99
CA MET A 209 5.95 11.35 20.23
C MET A 209 6.61 12.46 19.38
N ILE A 210 7.58 13.19 19.91
CA ILE A 210 8.35 14.20 19.17
C ILE A 210 9.07 13.57 17.98
N ILE A 211 9.79 12.48 18.20
CA ILE A 211 10.55 11.77 17.15
C ILE A 211 9.60 11.27 16.07
N GLN A 212 8.51 10.63 16.45
CA GLN A 212 7.53 10.11 15.51
C GLN A 212 6.91 11.24 14.67
N HIS A 213 6.58 12.37 15.28
CA HIS A 213 6.03 13.52 14.56
C HIS A 213 7.05 14.08 13.55
N ILE A 214 8.31 14.29 13.95
CA ILE A 214 9.39 14.76 13.07
C ILE A 214 9.52 13.86 11.83
N LEU A 215 9.44 12.54 12.01
CA LEU A 215 9.62 11.58 10.94
C LEU A 215 8.38 11.36 10.07
N THR A 216 7.20 11.72 10.54
CA THR A 216 5.95 11.44 9.80
C THR A 216 5.26 12.69 9.24
N GLU A 217 5.57 13.88 9.76
CA GLU A 217 4.94 15.14 9.35
C GLU A 217 4.98 15.35 7.84
N ASP A 218 6.18 15.25 7.25
CA ASP A 218 6.37 15.47 5.82
C ASP A 218 5.66 14.41 4.95
N ILE A 219 5.52 13.19 5.46
CA ILE A 219 4.76 12.12 4.79
C ILE A 219 3.29 12.49 4.71
N PHE A 220 2.69 12.90 5.82
CA PHE A 220 1.26 13.27 5.88
C PHE A 220 0.95 14.49 5.00
N ILE A 221 1.74 15.55 5.12
CA ILE A 221 1.56 16.79 4.36
C ILE A 221 1.60 16.51 2.85
N ASN A 222 2.57 15.70 2.41
CA ASN A 222 2.80 15.48 0.98
C ASN A 222 1.83 14.47 0.34
N ILE A 223 1.33 13.48 1.09
CA ILE A 223 0.37 12.50 0.56
C ILE A 223 -1.01 13.14 0.35
N PHE A 224 -1.48 13.94 1.30
CA PHE A 224 -2.81 14.53 1.24
C PHE A 224 -2.83 15.90 0.57
N ASN A 225 -1.68 16.52 0.36
CA ASN A 225 -1.56 17.89 -0.15
C ASN A 225 -2.33 18.91 0.74
N GLU A 226 -2.50 18.58 2.02
CA GLU A 226 -3.25 19.36 3.00
C GLU A 226 -2.30 19.88 4.07
N SER A 227 -1.76 21.07 3.85
CA SER A 227 -0.96 21.77 4.86
C SER A 227 -1.75 22.14 6.13
N GLN A 228 -3.07 21.95 6.12
CA GLN A 228 -3.98 22.30 7.22
C GLN A 228 -4.20 21.17 8.21
N PHE A 229 -4.02 19.89 7.82
CA PHE A 229 -4.31 18.73 8.67
C PHE A 229 -3.67 18.79 10.05
N HIS A 230 -2.40 19.21 10.13
CA HIS A 230 -1.70 19.36 11.42
C HIS A 230 -2.14 20.60 12.22
N ARG A 231 -2.63 21.65 11.55
CA ARG A 231 -3.09 22.87 12.22
C ARG A 231 -4.45 22.68 12.89
N GLU A 232 -5.27 21.78 12.36
CA GLU A 232 -6.60 21.47 12.89
C GLU A 232 -6.55 20.45 14.04
N ASN A 233 -5.51 19.62 14.10
CA ASN A 233 -5.29 18.69 15.21
C ASN A 233 -4.59 19.40 16.37
N ASN A 234 -5.29 19.57 17.50
CA ASN A 234 -4.78 20.28 18.66
C ASN A 234 -3.48 19.67 19.22
N ILE A 235 -3.38 18.34 19.31
CA ILE A 235 -2.19 17.67 19.83
C ILE A 235 -1.01 17.83 18.86
N ALA A 236 -1.23 17.68 17.56
CA ALA A 236 -0.18 17.86 16.56
C ALA A 236 0.34 19.32 16.56
N ARG A 237 -0.56 20.30 16.72
CA ARG A 237 -0.18 21.72 16.81
C ARG A 237 0.67 22.03 18.04
N GLU A 238 0.29 21.52 19.22
CA GLU A 238 1.06 21.71 20.44
C GLU A 238 2.43 21.02 20.34
N LEU A 239 2.47 19.83 19.77
CA LEU A 239 3.70 19.07 19.51
C LEU A 239 4.62 19.80 18.53
N GLN A 240 4.07 20.37 17.48
CA GLN A 240 4.80 21.21 16.52
C GLN A 240 5.43 22.43 17.22
N GLY A 241 4.71 23.07 18.14
CA GLY A 241 5.22 24.15 18.95
C GLY A 241 6.45 23.75 19.79
N VAL A 242 6.48 22.53 20.32
CA VAL A 242 7.66 21.98 21.01
C VAL A 242 8.83 21.81 20.03
N ILE A 243 8.57 21.22 18.87
CA ILE A 243 9.59 20.93 17.84
C ILE A 243 10.24 22.22 17.33
N GLU A 244 9.47 23.26 17.10
CA GLU A 244 9.95 24.57 16.63
C GLU A 244 10.94 25.25 17.60
N THR A 245 10.96 24.87 18.86
CA THR A 245 11.92 25.43 19.85
C THR A 245 13.35 24.95 19.62
N PHE A 246 13.59 23.85 18.91
CA PHE A 246 14.92 23.25 18.75
C PHE A 246 15.22 22.68 17.35
N PHE A 247 14.20 22.32 16.58
CA PHE A 247 14.35 21.56 15.34
C PHE A 247 14.02 22.42 14.11
N THR A 248 14.86 23.41 13.85
CA THR A 248 14.67 24.39 12.76
C THR A 248 15.94 24.56 11.94
N GLY A 249 15.82 25.15 10.77
CA GLY A 249 16.94 25.59 9.95
C GLY A 249 17.94 24.48 9.61
N ASN A 250 19.20 24.70 9.98
CA ASN A 250 20.29 23.78 9.69
C ASN A 250 20.18 22.46 10.47
N THR A 251 19.63 22.49 11.68
CA THR A 251 19.44 21.29 12.51
C THR A 251 18.47 20.32 11.81
N LYS A 252 17.32 20.82 11.38
CA LYS A 252 16.34 20.02 10.60
C LYS A 252 17.00 19.47 9.31
N ARG A 253 17.68 20.32 8.56
CA ARG A 253 18.33 19.93 7.29
C ARG A 253 19.41 18.87 7.48
N ASN A 254 20.26 19.00 8.47
CA ASN A 254 21.36 18.08 8.71
C ASN A 254 20.85 16.73 9.22
N THR A 255 19.84 16.71 10.07
CA THR A 255 19.28 15.47 10.62
C THR A 255 18.40 14.73 9.61
N LEU A 256 17.57 15.45 8.85
CA LEU A 256 16.63 14.85 7.89
C LEU A 256 17.19 14.72 6.46
N GLY A 257 18.36 15.29 6.18
CA GLY A 257 18.91 15.30 4.82
C GLY A 257 19.12 13.90 4.22
N THR A 258 19.40 12.92 5.06
CA THR A 258 19.54 11.51 4.62
C THR A 258 18.20 10.88 4.25
N ILE A 259 17.10 11.29 4.89
CA ILE A 259 15.77 10.74 4.64
C ILE A 259 14.95 11.51 3.61
N GLU A 260 15.37 12.69 3.20
CA GLU A 260 14.68 13.50 2.19
C GLU A 260 14.52 12.74 0.86
N ARG A 261 15.50 11.92 0.49
CA ARG A 261 15.43 11.07 -0.70
C ARG A 261 14.24 10.10 -0.66
N TYR A 262 13.92 9.54 0.52
CA TYR A 262 12.79 8.63 0.69
C TYR A 262 11.47 9.37 0.60
N TYR A 263 11.38 10.55 1.20
CA TYR A 263 10.20 11.40 1.09
C TYR A 263 9.93 11.83 -0.34
N ALA A 264 10.97 12.13 -1.12
CA ALA A 264 10.83 12.45 -2.55
C ALA A 264 10.19 11.30 -3.35
N VAL A 265 10.60 10.05 -3.07
CA VAL A 265 10.01 8.87 -3.71
C VAL A 265 8.57 8.64 -3.24
N ILE A 266 8.31 8.73 -1.94
CA ILE A 266 6.96 8.60 -1.37
C ILE A 266 6.01 9.64 -1.99
N ARG A 267 6.44 10.90 -2.11
CA ARG A 267 5.68 11.98 -2.76
C ARG A 267 5.35 11.66 -4.20
N ARG A 268 6.35 11.21 -4.97
CA ARG A 268 6.17 10.85 -6.40
C ARG A 268 5.17 9.70 -6.56
N THR A 269 5.28 8.67 -5.74
CA THR A 269 4.35 7.52 -5.75
C THR A 269 2.94 7.96 -5.34
N ALA A 270 2.81 8.77 -4.29
CA ALA A 270 1.52 9.29 -3.84
C ALA A 270 0.84 10.21 -4.87
N ALA A 271 1.62 10.96 -5.65
CA ALA A 271 1.10 11.84 -6.70
C ALA A 271 0.40 11.06 -7.82
N ASN A 272 0.79 9.80 -8.05
CA ASN A 272 0.18 8.92 -9.04
C ASN A 272 -1.11 8.23 -8.53
N ILE A 273 -1.45 8.39 -7.26
CA ILE A 273 -2.67 7.84 -6.67
C ILE A 273 -3.76 8.91 -6.70
N TYR A 274 -4.74 8.77 -7.60
CA TYR A 274 -5.79 9.77 -7.80
C TYR A 274 -6.96 9.66 -6.81
N ASN A 275 -7.16 8.49 -6.21
CA ASN A 275 -8.30 8.22 -5.34
C ASN A 275 -7.91 8.42 -3.87
N HIS A 276 -8.71 9.21 -3.13
CA HIS A 276 -8.50 9.46 -1.70
C HIS A 276 -8.47 8.16 -0.86
N HIS A 277 -9.34 7.20 -1.16
CA HIS A 277 -9.36 5.90 -0.48
C HIS A 277 -8.08 5.09 -0.72
N GLU A 278 -7.56 5.09 -1.95
CA GLU A 278 -6.27 4.45 -2.26
C GLU A 278 -5.10 5.19 -1.60
N LYS A 279 -5.14 6.52 -1.51
CA LYS A 279 -4.15 7.29 -0.73
C LYS A 279 -4.17 6.90 0.75
N GLN A 280 -5.35 6.68 1.33
CA GLN A 280 -5.46 6.20 2.71
C GLN A 280 -4.86 4.79 2.89
N LYS A 281 -5.12 3.87 1.95
CA LYS A 281 -4.51 2.53 1.97
C LYS A 281 -2.99 2.61 1.85
N PHE A 282 -2.50 3.44 0.95
CA PHE A 282 -1.07 3.68 0.74
C PHE A 282 -0.41 4.25 2.00
N LEU A 283 -1.01 5.29 2.60
CA LEU A 283 -0.53 5.86 3.86
C LEU A 283 -0.49 4.81 4.98
N LYS A 284 -1.54 3.99 5.09
CA LYS A 284 -1.59 2.90 6.06
C LYS A 284 -0.43 1.93 5.86
N ALA A 285 -0.15 1.53 4.63
CA ALA A 285 0.96 0.63 4.30
C ALA A 285 2.32 1.25 4.67
N ILE A 286 2.55 2.54 4.36
CA ILE A 286 3.76 3.26 4.76
C ILE A 286 3.89 3.27 6.28
N TYR A 287 2.82 3.65 6.99
CA TYR A 287 2.85 3.79 8.43
C TYR A 287 3.07 2.45 9.15
N GLU A 288 2.43 1.36 8.69
CA GLU A 288 2.66 0.02 9.22
C GLU A 288 4.13 -0.42 9.03
N ASN A 289 4.73 -0.16 7.87
CA ASN A 289 6.14 -0.45 7.61
C ASN A 289 7.07 0.43 8.46
N PHE A 290 6.76 1.72 8.56
CA PHE A 290 7.48 2.65 9.41
C PHE A 290 7.44 2.20 10.88
N TYR A 291 6.25 1.90 11.41
CA TYR A 291 6.09 1.53 12.81
C TYR A 291 6.78 0.20 13.16
N LYS A 292 6.73 -0.78 12.26
CA LYS A 292 7.47 -2.05 12.41
C LYS A 292 8.99 -1.82 12.47
N ALA A 293 9.51 -0.88 11.69
CA ALA A 293 10.93 -0.54 11.72
C ALA A 293 11.28 0.32 12.95
N TYR A 294 10.39 1.25 13.34
CA TYR A 294 10.57 2.17 14.45
C TYR A 294 10.54 1.45 15.81
N ASN A 295 9.57 0.58 16.05
CA ASN A 295 9.42 -0.13 17.31
C ASN A 295 8.95 -1.58 17.10
N PRO A 296 9.85 -2.48 16.61
CA PRO A 296 9.50 -3.84 16.30
C PRO A 296 8.96 -4.61 17.50
N LYS A 297 9.52 -4.41 18.70
CA LYS A 297 9.06 -5.09 19.93
C LYS A 297 7.63 -4.72 20.32
N ALA A 298 7.26 -3.46 20.19
CA ALA A 298 5.89 -3.02 20.47
C ALA A 298 4.94 -3.44 19.37
N ALA A 299 5.35 -3.40 18.10
CA ALA A 299 4.57 -3.88 16.98
C ALA A 299 4.20 -5.37 17.13
N ASP A 300 5.17 -6.22 17.48
CA ASP A 300 4.97 -7.66 17.68
C ASP A 300 4.10 -7.94 18.93
N ARG A 301 4.38 -7.26 20.04
CA ARG A 301 3.66 -7.48 21.30
C ARG A 301 2.22 -7.00 21.28
N LEU A 302 1.94 -5.88 20.62
CA LEU A 302 0.62 -5.26 20.59
C LEU A 302 -0.21 -5.73 19.40
N GLY A 303 0.41 -6.47 18.44
CA GLY A 303 -0.27 -6.91 17.24
C GLY A 303 -0.87 -5.71 16.50
N ILE A 304 -0.07 -4.65 16.28
CA ILE A 304 -0.59 -3.40 15.73
C ILE A 304 -1.18 -3.65 14.34
N VAL A 305 -2.49 -3.73 14.34
CA VAL A 305 -3.32 -3.78 13.14
C VAL A 305 -4.13 -2.50 13.12
N TYR A 306 -3.96 -1.71 12.07
CA TYR A 306 -4.80 -0.53 11.90
C TYR A 306 -6.26 -0.92 11.72
N THR A 307 -7.12 -0.19 12.38
CA THR A 307 -8.57 -0.39 12.25
C THR A 307 -8.96 -0.26 10.77
N PRO A 308 -9.69 -1.23 10.19
CA PRO A 308 -10.21 -1.13 8.83
C PRO A 308 -11.00 0.15 8.61
N ASN A 309 -10.86 0.75 7.43
CA ASN A 309 -11.50 2.03 7.11
C ASN A 309 -13.03 1.99 7.29
N GLU A 310 -13.64 0.84 7.02
CA GLU A 310 -15.09 0.61 7.17
C GLU A 310 -15.51 0.73 8.64
N ILE A 311 -14.70 0.20 9.56
CA ILE A 311 -14.94 0.30 11.01
C ILE A 311 -14.72 1.73 11.48
N VAL A 312 -13.65 2.40 11.02
CA VAL A 312 -13.39 3.82 11.34
C VAL A 312 -14.55 4.69 10.88
N ARG A 313 -15.02 4.50 9.67
CA ARG A 313 -16.17 5.22 9.10
C ARG A 313 -17.42 4.98 9.93
N PHE A 314 -17.73 3.73 10.27
CA PHE A 314 -18.87 3.38 11.13
C PHE A 314 -18.77 4.08 12.50
N MET A 315 -17.58 4.09 13.12
CA MET A 315 -17.39 4.76 14.41
C MET A 315 -17.62 6.27 14.30
N ILE A 316 -17.07 6.92 13.27
CA ILE A 316 -17.23 8.37 13.07
C ILE A 316 -18.69 8.71 12.79
N GLU A 317 -19.35 8.02 11.86
CA GLU A 317 -20.77 8.25 11.54
C GLU A 317 -21.69 7.98 12.74
N SER A 318 -21.34 6.99 13.59
CA SER A 318 -22.08 6.71 14.81
C SER A 318 -21.96 7.81 15.85
N VAL A 319 -20.75 8.35 16.05
CA VAL A 319 -20.52 9.47 16.96
C VAL A 319 -21.20 10.73 16.46
N ASP A 320 -21.06 11.04 15.18
CA ASP A 320 -21.70 12.20 14.54
C ASP A 320 -23.23 12.15 14.71
N TYR A 321 -23.84 10.98 14.44
CA TYR A 321 -25.27 10.77 14.65
C TYR A 321 -25.71 11.00 16.11
N LEU A 322 -24.90 10.57 17.08
CA LEU A 322 -25.22 10.75 18.50
C LEU A 322 -25.05 12.19 18.99
N VAL A 323 -24.09 12.93 18.42
CA VAL A 323 -23.82 14.32 18.79
C VAL A 323 -24.86 15.28 18.21
N HIS A 324 -25.43 14.96 17.04
CA HIS A 324 -26.40 15.81 16.35
C HIS A 324 -27.85 15.39 16.60
N LYS A 325 -28.11 14.48 17.54
CA LYS A 325 -29.42 14.07 17.99
C LYS A 325 -29.81 14.76 19.29
#